data_ecd76f1a29fccbbf39a68c7147cddb24
#
_entry.id   ecd76f1a29fccbbf39a68c7147cddb24
#
_cell.length_a   1.000
_cell.length_b   1.000
_cell.length_c   1.000
_cell.angle_alpha   90.00
_cell.angle_beta   90.00
_cell.angle_gamma   90.00
#
_symmetry.space_group_name_H-M   'P 1'
#
loop_
_entity.id
_entity.type
_entity.pdbx_description
1 polymer ?
#
loop_
_entity_poly.entity_id
_entity_poly.type
_entity_poly.pdbx_seq_one_letter_code
_entity_poly.pdbx_strand_id
1 'polypeptide(L)'
;MYEKLIVDVNLGKEAYEHAKNRLGFEYDRFHLATEQRLSMITIGTIGQLVFKKYLESNKIPFEFQLQYGKYDDYDFKIKDQIVEVKSSGYKNPDDWLKLNGIYNASQLEQAILKKYFCSVQIFLNGYDKVNKLFNITKCDTAIIAGWLEIDEISKTDAKYLPHGRAHLIPLEKLKPIGTLLKL
;
A
#
# COMPACT_ATOMS: atom_id res chain seq x y z
N MET A 1 5.63 13.06 -10.87
CA MET A 1 4.51 12.67 -11.78
C MET A 1 3.89 11.41 -11.20
N TYR A 2 2.58 11.39 -10.95
CA TYR A 2 1.81 10.27 -10.41
C TYR A 2 0.95 9.62 -11.51
N GLU A 3 0.53 8.38 -11.28
CA GLU A 3 -0.38 7.66 -12.18
C GLU A 3 -1.76 7.50 -11.51
N LYS A 4 -2.82 7.81 -12.24
CA LYS A 4 -4.20 7.63 -11.79
C LYS A 4 -4.82 6.43 -12.49
N LEU A 5 -5.34 5.49 -11.71
CA LEU A 5 -6.01 4.29 -12.21
C LEU A 5 -7.46 4.23 -11.73
N ILE A 6 -8.30 3.61 -12.54
CA ILE A 6 -9.68 3.31 -12.15
C ILE A 6 -9.70 1.98 -11.38
N VAL A 7 -10.36 2.00 -10.23
CA VAL A 7 -10.65 0.81 -9.44
C VAL A 7 -12.05 0.32 -9.85
N ASP A 8 -12.11 -0.80 -10.54
CA ASP A 8 -13.41 -1.38 -10.90
C ASP A 8 -14.03 -2.16 -9.72
N VAL A 9 -15.34 -2.35 -9.79
CA VAL A 9 -16.13 -3.01 -8.72
C VAL A 9 -15.66 -4.45 -8.48
N ASN A 10 -15.19 -5.15 -9.51
CA ASN A 10 -14.74 -6.55 -9.38
C ASN A 10 -13.44 -6.63 -8.59
N LEU A 11 -12.49 -5.73 -8.87
CA LEU A 11 -11.25 -5.61 -8.11
C LEU A 11 -11.53 -5.32 -6.63
N GLY A 12 -12.48 -4.40 -6.38
CA GLY A 12 -12.91 -4.11 -5.02
C GLY A 12 -13.51 -5.33 -4.29
N LYS A 13 -14.37 -6.10 -4.96
CA LYS A 13 -14.95 -7.33 -4.41
C LYS A 13 -13.88 -8.40 -4.14
N GLU A 14 -12.97 -8.63 -5.08
CA GLU A 14 -11.84 -9.56 -4.93
C GLU A 14 -11.01 -9.21 -3.68
N ALA A 15 -10.65 -7.95 -3.55
CA ALA A 15 -9.88 -7.46 -2.41
C ALA A 15 -10.62 -7.66 -1.07
N TYR A 16 -11.92 -7.41 -1.05
CA TYR A 16 -12.74 -7.57 0.15
C TYR A 16 -12.86 -9.04 0.58
N GLU A 17 -13.10 -9.95 -0.35
CA GLU A 17 -13.15 -11.38 -0.05
C GLU A 17 -11.79 -11.89 0.44
N HIS A 18 -10.70 -11.44 -0.17
CA HIS A 18 -9.35 -11.74 0.33
C HIS A 18 -9.15 -11.21 1.75
N ALA A 19 -9.55 -9.97 2.03
CA ALA A 19 -9.42 -9.36 3.35
C ALA A 19 -10.21 -10.11 4.43
N LYS A 20 -11.42 -10.62 4.13
CA LYS A 20 -12.18 -11.47 5.04
C LYS A 20 -11.40 -12.73 5.42
N ASN A 21 -10.81 -13.39 4.43
CA ASN A 21 -10.04 -14.61 4.65
C ASN A 21 -8.77 -14.34 5.48
N ARG A 22 -8.13 -13.18 5.29
CA ARG A 22 -6.94 -12.77 6.07
C ARG A 22 -7.26 -12.32 7.49
N LEU A 23 -8.43 -11.82 7.76
CA LEU A 23 -8.80 -11.20 9.04
C LEU A 23 -8.52 -12.12 10.25
N GLY A 24 -8.69 -13.42 10.09
CA GLY A 24 -8.43 -14.42 11.14
C GLY A 24 -6.92 -14.66 11.41
N PHE A 25 -6.04 -14.27 10.48
CA PHE A 25 -4.58 -14.50 10.57
C PHE A 25 -3.80 -13.22 10.84
N GLU A 26 -4.36 -12.06 10.48
CA GLU A 26 -3.71 -10.77 10.69
C GLU A 26 -3.60 -10.45 12.18
N TYR A 27 -2.38 -10.17 12.64
CA TYR A 27 -2.16 -9.68 14.01
C TYR A 27 -2.72 -8.27 14.16
N ASP A 28 -3.57 -8.08 15.16
CA ASP A 28 -4.15 -6.76 15.47
C ASP A 28 -3.15 -5.88 16.22
N ARG A 29 -2.30 -5.19 15.48
CA ARG A 29 -1.27 -4.29 16.02
C ARG A 29 -1.86 -3.03 16.68
N PHE A 30 -3.09 -2.68 16.35
CA PHE A 30 -3.68 -1.38 16.68
C PHE A 30 -4.91 -1.49 17.56
N HIS A 31 -5.26 -2.71 18.00
CA HIS A 31 -6.47 -2.98 18.79
C HIS A 31 -7.73 -2.36 18.17
N LEU A 32 -7.88 -2.49 16.87
CA LEU A 32 -8.98 -1.96 16.10
C LEU A 32 -10.19 -2.90 16.16
N ALA A 33 -11.40 -2.33 16.01
CA ALA A 33 -12.59 -3.11 15.79
C ALA A 33 -12.47 -3.96 14.50
N THR A 34 -13.16 -5.09 14.47
CA THR A 34 -13.11 -6.04 13.34
C THR A 34 -13.34 -5.37 11.97
N GLU A 35 -14.34 -4.48 11.90
CA GLU A 35 -14.66 -3.74 10.67
C GLU A 35 -13.55 -2.77 10.24
N GLN A 36 -12.89 -2.14 11.20
CA GLN A 36 -11.75 -1.25 10.95
C GLN A 36 -10.54 -2.05 10.45
N ARG A 37 -10.27 -3.22 11.06
CA ARG A 37 -9.24 -4.15 10.59
C ARG A 37 -9.51 -4.62 9.17
N LEU A 38 -10.75 -5.06 8.91
CA LEU A 38 -11.19 -5.48 7.58
C LEU A 38 -10.98 -4.35 6.55
N SER A 39 -11.33 -3.11 6.92
CA SER A 39 -11.11 -1.94 6.07
C SER A 39 -9.62 -1.72 5.74
N MET A 40 -8.74 -1.84 6.73
CA MET A 40 -7.29 -1.66 6.53
C MET A 40 -6.69 -2.75 5.65
N ILE A 41 -7.08 -4.01 5.86
CA ILE A 41 -6.63 -5.13 5.02
C ILE A 41 -7.15 -4.95 3.58
N THR A 42 -8.42 -4.54 3.41
CA THR A 42 -9.01 -4.28 2.09
C THR A 42 -8.24 -3.18 1.33
N ILE A 43 -7.92 -2.07 2.00
CA ILE A 43 -7.11 -0.99 1.41
C ILE A 43 -5.74 -1.53 0.95
N GLY A 44 -5.06 -2.31 1.79
CA GLY A 44 -3.79 -2.93 1.44
C GLY A 44 -3.89 -3.83 0.21
N THR A 45 -4.90 -4.70 0.19
CA THR A 45 -5.13 -5.64 -0.92
C THR A 45 -5.49 -4.93 -2.21
N ILE A 46 -6.36 -3.89 -2.18
CA ILE A 46 -6.66 -3.09 -3.39
C ILE A 46 -5.40 -2.47 -3.94
N GLY A 47 -4.55 -1.89 -3.09
CA GLY A 47 -3.29 -1.31 -3.54
C GLY A 47 -2.40 -2.31 -4.26
N GLN A 48 -2.25 -3.52 -3.73
CA GLN A 48 -1.48 -4.58 -4.39
C GLN A 48 -2.10 -4.96 -5.74
N LEU A 49 -3.42 -5.14 -5.83
CA LEU A 49 -4.11 -5.47 -7.08
C LEU A 49 -4.04 -4.34 -8.11
N VAL A 50 -4.10 -3.08 -7.68
CA VAL A 50 -3.91 -1.90 -8.54
C VAL A 50 -2.50 -1.87 -9.11
N PHE A 51 -1.49 -2.11 -8.28
CA PHE A 51 -0.11 -2.15 -8.75
C PHE A 51 0.15 -3.30 -9.70
N LYS A 52 -0.43 -4.48 -9.44
CA LYS A 52 -0.43 -5.62 -10.36
C LYS A 52 -0.98 -5.21 -11.73
N LYS A 53 -2.18 -4.61 -11.78
CA LYS A 53 -2.79 -4.11 -13.02
C LYS A 53 -1.88 -3.11 -13.76
N TYR A 54 -1.22 -2.22 -13.02
CA TYR A 54 -0.29 -1.25 -13.57
C TYR A 54 0.88 -1.94 -14.26
N LEU A 55 1.50 -2.94 -13.62
CA LEU A 55 2.60 -3.72 -14.19
C LEU A 55 2.17 -4.49 -15.43
N GLU A 56 1.01 -5.16 -15.38
CA GLU A 56 0.42 -5.88 -16.51
C GLU A 56 0.17 -4.95 -17.72
N SER A 57 -0.42 -3.79 -17.48
CA SER A 57 -0.71 -2.79 -18.53
C SER A 57 0.56 -2.25 -19.19
N ASN A 58 1.66 -2.18 -18.45
CA ASN A 58 2.97 -1.77 -18.96
C ASN A 58 3.82 -2.94 -19.45
N LYS A 59 3.28 -4.17 -19.46
CA LYS A 59 3.98 -5.39 -19.90
C LYS A 59 5.28 -5.66 -19.16
N ILE A 60 5.33 -5.34 -17.87
CA ILE A 60 6.49 -5.57 -17.02
C ILE A 60 6.38 -6.97 -16.40
N PRO A 61 7.38 -7.84 -16.58
CA PRO A 61 7.42 -9.14 -15.92
C PRO A 61 7.57 -8.98 -14.40
N PHE A 62 6.79 -9.73 -13.63
CA PHE A 62 6.85 -9.72 -12.16
C PHE A 62 6.38 -11.07 -11.60
N GLU A 63 6.82 -11.35 -10.36
CA GLU A 63 6.19 -12.34 -9.49
C GLU A 63 5.33 -11.58 -8.48
N PHE A 64 4.17 -12.14 -8.13
CA PHE A 64 3.21 -11.54 -7.22
C PHE A 64 2.74 -12.57 -6.21
N GLN A 65 2.71 -12.19 -4.94
CA GLN A 65 2.16 -13.02 -3.87
C GLN A 65 0.95 -12.34 -3.25
N LEU A 66 -0.15 -13.06 -3.22
CA LEU A 66 -1.36 -12.72 -2.49
C LEU A 66 -1.96 -14.03 -1.96
N GLN A 67 -1.43 -14.50 -0.82
CA GLN A 67 -1.75 -15.83 -0.30
C GLN A 67 -2.91 -15.79 0.68
N TYR A 68 -3.73 -16.83 0.63
CA TYR A 68 -4.81 -17.05 1.60
C TYR A 68 -4.28 -17.83 2.81
N GLY A 69 -4.62 -17.34 4.02
CA GLY A 69 -4.36 -18.08 5.25
C GLY A 69 -2.91 -18.11 5.74
N LYS A 70 -2.01 -17.34 5.12
CA LYS A 70 -0.64 -17.14 5.57
C LYS A 70 -0.10 -15.77 5.15
N TYR A 71 1.01 -15.37 5.74
CA TYR A 71 1.70 -14.14 5.33
C TYR A 71 2.47 -14.38 4.02
N ASP A 72 2.48 -13.35 3.18
CA ASP A 72 3.32 -13.29 1.99
C ASP A 72 4.78 -13.02 2.41
N ASP A 73 5.72 -13.60 1.69
CA ASP A 73 7.14 -13.32 1.90
C ASP A 73 7.51 -11.95 1.33
N TYR A 74 6.83 -11.53 0.27
CA TYR A 74 6.93 -10.23 -0.40
C TYR A 74 5.63 -9.90 -1.13
N ASP A 75 5.39 -8.65 -1.47
CA ASP A 75 4.27 -8.26 -2.33
C ASP A 75 4.59 -8.54 -3.81
N PHE A 76 5.69 -8.00 -4.30
CA PHE A 76 6.14 -8.16 -5.68
C PHE A 76 7.63 -8.44 -5.78
N LYS A 77 8.02 -9.17 -6.84
CA LYS A 77 9.41 -9.29 -7.27
C LYS A 77 9.50 -8.87 -8.74
N ILE A 78 10.29 -7.84 -9.02
CA ILE A 78 10.50 -7.27 -10.36
C ILE A 78 12.01 -7.30 -10.64
N LYS A 79 12.44 -8.03 -11.67
CA LYS A 79 13.88 -8.18 -12.01
C LYS A 79 14.74 -8.54 -10.78
N ASP A 80 14.34 -9.54 -10.02
CA ASP A 80 14.99 -9.99 -8.78
C ASP A 80 14.97 -9.00 -7.60
N GLN A 81 14.35 -7.85 -7.74
CA GLN A 81 14.19 -6.87 -6.67
C GLN A 81 12.84 -7.02 -5.99
N ILE A 82 12.85 -7.05 -4.66
CA ILE A 82 11.63 -7.12 -3.86
C ILE A 82 11.05 -5.72 -3.70
N VAL A 83 9.80 -5.57 -4.10
CA VAL A 83 9.03 -4.32 -4.07
C VAL A 83 7.85 -4.49 -3.13
N GLU A 84 7.74 -3.61 -2.15
CA GLU A 84 6.61 -3.56 -1.22
C GLU A 84 5.60 -2.50 -1.65
N VAL A 85 4.31 -2.77 -1.47
CA VAL A 85 3.24 -1.80 -1.73
C VAL A 85 2.66 -1.31 -0.41
N LYS A 86 2.67 0.00 -0.21
CA LYS A 86 2.01 0.67 0.92
C LYS A 86 0.82 1.46 0.43
N SER A 87 -0.34 1.22 1.03
CA SER A 87 -1.59 1.85 0.64
C SER A 87 -2.19 2.65 1.78
N SER A 88 -2.77 3.80 1.45
CA SER A 88 -3.47 4.66 2.39
C SER A 88 -4.77 5.17 1.78
N GLY A 89 -5.79 5.37 2.63
CA GLY A 89 -7.08 5.86 2.18
C GLY A 89 -7.23 7.37 2.33
N TYR A 90 -8.02 8.00 1.42
CA TYR A 90 -8.45 9.39 1.52
C TYR A 90 -9.96 9.52 1.22
N LYS A 91 -10.58 10.65 1.60
CA LYS A 91 -12.02 10.84 1.50
C LYS A 91 -12.42 11.69 0.29
N ASN A 92 -11.90 12.92 0.22
CA ASN A 92 -12.31 13.87 -0.81
C ASN A 92 -11.29 13.92 -1.95
N PRO A 93 -11.70 14.30 -3.16
CA PRO A 93 -10.78 14.57 -4.26
C PRO A 93 -9.63 15.48 -3.79
N ASP A 94 -8.42 15.21 -4.25
CA ASP A 94 -7.18 15.93 -3.91
C ASP A 94 -6.70 15.90 -2.46
N ASP A 95 -7.46 15.32 -1.52
CA ASP A 95 -6.97 15.14 -0.13
C ASP A 95 -5.66 14.34 -0.09
N TRP A 96 -5.43 13.45 -1.06
CA TRP A 96 -4.21 12.66 -1.14
C TRP A 96 -2.95 13.53 -1.33
N LEU A 97 -3.06 14.73 -1.94
CA LEU A 97 -1.94 15.67 -2.12
C LEU A 97 -1.38 16.18 -0.79
N LYS A 98 -2.17 16.09 0.30
CA LYS A 98 -1.80 16.49 1.65
C LYS A 98 -1.31 15.32 2.52
N LEU A 99 -1.32 14.11 1.94
CA LEU A 99 -0.88 12.92 2.66
C LEU A 99 0.64 12.76 2.55
N ASN A 100 1.19 12.05 3.53
CA ASN A 100 2.52 11.49 3.44
C ASN A 100 2.42 9.98 3.17
N GLY A 101 3.40 9.43 2.51
CA GLY A 101 3.65 8.00 2.59
C GLY A 101 3.97 7.65 4.06
N ILE A 102 3.44 6.54 4.54
CA ILE A 102 3.66 6.09 5.92
C ILE A 102 4.34 4.74 5.88
N TYR A 103 5.51 4.66 6.51
CA TYR A 103 6.21 3.41 6.69
C TYR A 103 6.46 3.15 8.18
N ASN A 104 5.80 2.16 8.74
CA ASN A 104 5.95 1.80 10.15
C ASN A 104 7.39 1.35 10.44
N ALA A 105 7.99 1.84 11.52
CA ALA A 105 9.40 1.58 11.84
C ALA A 105 9.70 0.08 11.98
N SER A 106 8.82 -0.70 12.62
CA SER A 106 9.01 -2.15 12.74
C SER A 106 8.91 -2.89 11.41
N GLN A 107 8.10 -2.40 10.47
CA GLN A 107 8.04 -2.95 9.12
C GLN A 107 9.28 -2.58 8.31
N LEU A 108 9.82 -1.35 8.50
CA LEU A 108 11.05 -0.94 7.86
C LEU A 108 12.23 -1.80 8.29
N GLU A 109 12.35 -2.09 9.58
CA GLU A 109 13.37 -3.02 10.10
C GLU A 109 13.28 -4.39 9.41
N GLN A 110 12.06 -4.93 9.25
CA GLN A 110 11.84 -6.19 8.54
C GLN A 110 12.19 -6.09 7.04
N ALA A 111 11.85 -4.98 6.40
CA ALA A 111 12.18 -4.75 4.99
C ALA A 111 13.69 -4.69 4.76
N ILE A 112 14.44 -4.05 5.68
CA ILE A 112 15.90 -4.00 5.64
C ILE A 112 16.48 -5.42 5.82
N LEU A 113 16.01 -6.18 6.81
CA LEU A 113 16.46 -7.56 7.06
C LEU A 113 16.19 -8.48 5.86
N LYS A 114 15.04 -8.34 5.24
CA LYS A 114 14.64 -9.11 4.04
C LYS A 114 15.22 -8.55 2.73
N LYS A 115 16.01 -7.49 2.79
CA LYS A 115 16.64 -6.83 1.64
C LYS A 115 15.63 -6.37 0.59
N TYR A 116 14.51 -5.80 1.03
CA TYR A 116 13.57 -5.14 0.11
C TYR A 116 14.25 -3.98 -0.58
N PHE A 117 14.00 -3.84 -1.88
CA PHE A 117 14.59 -2.78 -2.67
C PHE A 117 13.88 -1.44 -2.44
N CYS A 118 12.57 -1.42 -2.62
CA CYS A 118 11.81 -0.19 -2.51
C CYS A 118 10.37 -0.42 -2.02
N SER A 119 9.72 0.70 -1.70
CA SER A 119 8.29 0.76 -1.41
C SER A 119 7.58 1.65 -2.42
N VAL A 120 6.46 1.18 -2.97
CA VAL A 120 5.53 1.93 -3.81
C VAL A 120 4.38 2.45 -2.95
N GLN A 121 4.09 3.75 -3.06
CA GLN A 121 3.01 4.38 -2.31
C GLN A 121 1.76 4.56 -3.18
N ILE A 122 0.63 4.05 -2.69
CA ILE A 122 -0.68 4.13 -3.35
C ILE A 122 -1.70 4.78 -2.43
N PHE A 123 -2.53 5.66 -2.98
CA PHE A 123 -3.65 6.29 -2.28
C PHE A 123 -4.97 5.89 -2.93
N LEU A 124 -5.97 5.56 -2.10
CA LEU A 124 -7.28 5.08 -2.51
C LEU A 124 -8.38 5.98 -1.97
N ASN A 125 -9.31 6.44 -2.81
CA ASN A 125 -10.48 7.16 -2.33
C ASN A 125 -11.48 6.23 -1.63
N GLY A 126 -12.45 6.82 -0.92
CA GLY A 126 -13.50 6.07 -0.22
C GLY A 126 -13.23 5.78 1.25
N TYR A 127 -12.17 6.33 1.85
CA TYR A 127 -11.83 6.11 3.25
C TYR A 127 -12.37 7.22 4.16
N ASP A 128 -13.13 6.84 5.17
CA ASP A 128 -13.58 7.73 6.26
C ASP A 128 -12.59 7.70 7.42
N LYS A 129 -11.81 8.78 7.57
CA LYS A 129 -10.79 8.91 8.63
C LYS A 129 -11.39 8.98 10.04
N VAL A 130 -12.62 9.48 10.19
CA VAL A 130 -13.27 9.65 11.49
C VAL A 130 -13.65 8.28 12.06
N ASN A 131 -14.35 7.49 11.26
CA ASN A 131 -14.79 6.16 11.64
C ASN A 131 -13.75 5.06 11.37
N LYS A 132 -12.68 5.38 10.67
CA LYS A 132 -11.65 4.43 10.18
C LYS A 132 -12.25 3.30 9.33
N LEU A 133 -13.26 3.62 8.54
CA LEU A 133 -13.96 2.68 7.67
C LEU A 133 -13.69 2.98 6.20
N PHE A 134 -13.57 1.92 5.42
CA PHE A 134 -13.38 2.00 3.98
C PHE A 134 -14.65 1.57 3.26
N ASN A 135 -15.16 2.46 2.40
CA ASN A 135 -16.33 2.18 1.59
C ASN A 135 -15.89 1.75 0.19
N ILE A 136 -15.91 0.45 -0.06
CA ILE A 136 -15.48 -0.15 -1.32
C ILE A 136 -16.30 0.33 -2.53
N THR A 137 -17.59 0.64 -2.33
CA THR A 137 -18.46 1.11 -3.42
C THR A 137 -18.18 2.55 -3.82
N LYS A 138 -17.42 3.28 -2.99
CA LYS A 138 -16.95 4.64 -3.25
C LYS A 138 -15.48 4.69 -3.69
N CYS A 139 -14.82 3.54 -3.72
CA CYS A 139 -13.45 3.44 -4.19
C CYS A 139 -13.44 3.20 -5.69
N ASP A 140 -13.38 4.26 -6.45
CA ASP A 140 -13.32 4.24 -7.92
C ASP A 140 -11.97 4.69 -8.47
N THR A 141 -11.11 5.22 -7.61
CA THR A 141 -9.84 5.84 -8.01
C THR A 141 -8.70 5.40 -7.11
N ALA A 142 -7.59 5.02 -7.74
CA ALA A 142 -6.30 4.80 -7.11
C ALA A 142 -5.25 5.74 -7.71
N ILE A 143 -4.39 6.28 -6.86
CA ILE A 143 -3.24 7.12 -7.24
C ILE A 143 -1.97 6.38 -6.87
N ILE A 144 -1.18 5.95 -7.86
CA ILE A 144 0.20 5.51 -7.62
C ILE A 144 1.05 6.78 -7.53
N ALA A 145 1.36 7.19 -6.32
CA ALA A 145 2.04 8.45 -6.06
C ALA A 145 3.53 8.40 -6.44
N GLY A 146 4.14 7.24 -6.37
CA GLY A 146 5.54 7.03 -6.70
C GLY A 146 6.17 5.95 -5.83
N TRP A 147 7.50 5.90 -5.83
CA TRP A 147 8.28 4.92 -5.09
C TRP A 147 9.51 5.53 -4.43
N LEU A 148 10.04 4.87 -3.41
CA LEU A 148 11.28 5.27 -2.74
C LEU A 148 12.05 4.02 -2.30
N GLU A 149 13.37 4.05 -2.38
CA GLU A 149 14.23 2.97 -1.91
C GLU A 149 14.12 2.81 -0.39
N ILE A 150 14.20 1.57 0.09
CA ILE A 150 14.16 1.27 1.53
C ILE A 150 15.29 2.00 2.28
N ASP A 151 16.46 2.08 1.68
CA ASP A 151 17.61 2.80 2.23
C ASP A 151 17.37 4.31 2.35
N GLU A 152 16.63 4.91 1.41
CA GLU A 152 16.25 6.32 1.48
C GLU A 152 15.19 6.55 2.56
N ILE A 153 14.23 5.63 2.70
CA ILE A 153 13.22 5.67 3.77
C ILE A 153 13.90 5.59 5.14
N SER A 154 14.88 4.72 5.31
CA SER A 154 15.58 4.52 6.58
C SER A 154 16.32 5.77 7.07
N LYS A 155 16.70 6.67 6.18
CA LYS A 155 17.37 7.94 6.48
C LYS A 155 16.40 9.08 6.85
N THR A 156 15.09 8.85 6.73
CA THR A 156 14.10 9.84 7.15
C THR A 156 13.86 9.76 8.66
N ASP A 157 13.47 10.88 9.26
CA ASP A 157 13.16 10.91 10.69
C ASP A 157 11.87 10.14 10.99
N ALA A 158 11.95 9.22 11.95
CA ALA A 158 10.77 8.54 12.45
C ALA A 158 10.04 9.41 13.49
N LYS A 159 8.74 9.57 13.31
CA LYS A 159 7.86 10.31 14.22
C LYS A 159 6.96 9.36 14.99
N TYR A 160 6.59 9.75 16.21
CA TYR A 160 5.58 9.04 16.98
C TYR A 160 4.19 9.43 16.47
N LEU A 161 3.44 8.44 16.00
CA LEU A 161 2.04 8.54 15.62
C LEU A 161 1.18 7.82 16.68
N PRO A 162 -0.15 8.01 16.70
CA PRO A 162 -1.04 7.32 17.64
C PRO A 162 -0.90 5.79 17.65
N HIS A 163 -0.41 5.22 16.56
CA HIS A 163 -0.24 3.78 16.36
C HIS A 163 1.23 3.31 16.34
N GLY A 164 2.12 4.11 16.92
CA GLY A 164 3.53 3.77 17.04
C GLY A 164 4.47 4.64 16.20
N ARG A 165 5.72 4.27 16.19
CA ARG A 165 6.78 5.00 15.47
C ARG A 165 6.72 4.71 13.98
N ALA A 166 6.74 5.74 13.14
CA ALA A 166 6.69 5.61 11.69
C ALA A 166 7.49 6.70 10.97
N HIS A 167 8.02 6.36 9.80
CA HIS A 167 8.64 7.28 8.86
C HIS A 167 7.56 7.93 8.00
N LEU A 168 7.53 9.25 7.95
CA LEU A 168 6.64 10.02 7.09
C LEU A 168 7.41 10.45 5.85
N ILE A 169 6.93 10.04 4.69
CA ILE A 169 7.58 10.29 3.40
C ILE A 169 6.77 11.36 2.67
N PRO A 170 7.27 12.60 2.56
CA PRO A 170 6.63 13.64 1.77
C PRO A 170 6.53 13.22 0.30
N LEU A 171 5.43 13.62 -0.37
CA LEU A 171 5.18 13.21 -1.76
C LEU A 171 6.26 13.68 -2.73
N GLU A 172 6.84 14.86 -2.46
CA GLU A 172 7.92 15.42 -3.28
C GLU A 172 9.22 14.60 -3.25
N LYS A 173 9.39 13.71 -2.26
CA LYS A 173 10.52 12.77 -2.20
C LYS A 173 10.30 11.51 -3.01
N LEU A 174 9.06 11.21 -3.40
CA LEU A 174 8.76 10.02 -4.18
C LEU A 174 9.27 10.18 -5.62
N LYS A 175 9.97 9.16 -6.09
CA LYS A 175 10.40 9.04 -7.49
C LYS A 175 9.19 8.67 -8.35
N PRO A 176 9.06 9.20 -9.58
CA PRO A 176 7.97 8.83 -10.48
C PRO A 176 7.94 7.32 -10.75
N ILE A 177 6.75 6.71 -10.72
CA ILE A 177 6.62 5.25 -10.84
C ILE A 177 7.23 4.70 -12.14
N GLY A 178 7.14 5.43 -13.24
CA GLY A 178 7.74 5.04 -14.52
C GLY A 178 9.27 4.91 -14.50
N THR A 179 9.95 5.46 -13.48
CA THR A 179 11.40 5.27 -13.31
C THR A 179 11.75 3.93 -12.67
N LEU A 180 10.86 3.37 -11.83
CA LEU A 180 11.02 2.02 -11.27
C LEU A 180 11.05 0.97 -12.38
N LEU A 181 10.28 1.17 -13.45
CA LEU A 181 10.18 0.22 -14.56
C LEU A 181 11.41 0.21 -15.48
N LYS A 182 12.30 1.20 -15.35
CA LYS A 182 13.53 1.32 -16.15
C LYS A 182 14.75 0.67 -15.49
N LEU A 183 14.63 0.32 -14.21
CA LEU A 183 15.65 -0.42 -13.48
C LEU A 183 15.72 -1.88 -13.94
#